data_72bb02a1d3582dc4a508faea79479a62
#
_entry.id   72bb02a1d3582dc4a508faea79479a62
#
_cell.length_a   1.000
_cell.length_b   1.000
_cell.length_c   1.000
_cell.angle_alpha   90.00
_cell.angle_beta   90.00
_cell.angle_gamma   90.00
#
_symmetry.space_group_name_H-M   'P 1'
#
loop_
_entity.id
_entity.type
_entity.pdbx_description
1 polymer ?
#
loop_
_entity_poly.entity_id
_entity_poly.type
_entity_poly.pdbx_seq_one_letter_code
_entity_poly.pdbx_strand_id
1 'polypeptide(L)'
;DLLGYEAYGIELDASLVETARALAKRFDSKARFVAGSFLPEGYEWKPRDGDGRLGTIGQGRSGYLELGRSLDDFDVVFGYPWAGEEAMMHDLMRCYGRRGARLMVHGTDRGVEVYRDGKKEG
;
A
#
# COMPACT_ATOMS: atom_id res chain seq x y z
N ASP A 1 -2.62 14.42 -4.65
CA ASP A 1 -1.97 15.34 -5.58
C ASP A 1 -2.77 16.63 -5.76
N LEU A 2 -4.06 16.55 -6.08
CA LEU A 2 -4.92 17.75 -6.25
C LEU A 2 -5.05 18.58 -4.97
N LEU A 3 -4.79 17.99 -3.82
CA LEU A 3 -4.84 18.64 -2.51
C LEU A 3 -3.46 19.05 -1.99
N GLY A 4 -2.44 19.00 -2.84
CA GLY A 4 -1.07 19.35 -2.45
C GLY A 4 -0.25 18.21 -1.85
N TYR A 5 -0.79 16.99 -1.86
CA TYR A 5 -0.04 15.82 -1.39
C TYR A 5 0.91 15.31 -2.47
N GLU A 6 2.05 14.79 -2.04
CA GLU A 6 2.89 13.97 -2.90
C GLU A 6 2.31 12.56 -2.89
N ALA A 7 1.86 12.08 -4.05
CA ALA A 7 1.19 10.80 -4.17
C ALA A 7 2.06 9.77 -4.89
N TYR A 8 2.08 8.55 -4.37
CA TYR A 8 2.83 7.42 -4.91
C TYR A 8 1.93 6.20 -4.91
N GLY A 9 2.07 5.38 -5.95
CA GLY A 9 1.31 4.13 -6.06
C GLY A 9 2.23 2.95 -6.38
N ILE A 10 2.00 1.85 -5.71
CA ILE A 10 2.66 0.58 -6.01
C ILE A 10 1.59 -0.41 -6.43
N GLU A 11 1.73 -0.98 -7.61
CA GLU A 11 0.80 -1.95 -8.18
C GLU A 11 1.57 -3.11 -8.79
N LEU A 12 1.12 -4.31 -8.51
CA LEU A 12 1.77 -5.52 -9.01
C LEU A 12 1.57 -5.71 -10.52
N ASP A 13 0.40 -5.32 -11.02
CA ASP A 13 0.05 -5.45 -12.44
C ASP A 13 0.64 -4.29 -13.25
N ALA A 14 1.63 -4.59 -14.09
CA ALA A 14 2.30 -3.58 -14.91
C ALA A 14 1.35 -2.86 -15.86
N SER A 15 0.31 -3.52 -16.37
CA SER A 15 -0.65 -2.88 -17.26
C SER A 15 -1.48 -1.82 -16.53
N LEU A 16 -1.84 -2.06 -15.28
CA LEU A 16 -2.52 -1.08 -14.45
C LEU A 16 -1.62 0.10 -14.11
N VAL A 17 -0.33 -0.14 -13.91
CA VAL A 17 0.64 0.94 -13.69
C VAL A 17 0.72 1.84 -14.93
N GLU A 18 0.75 1.26 -16.12
CA GLU A 18 0.76 2.04 -17.36
C GLU A 18 -0.49 2.87 -17.53
N THR A 19 -1.65 2.31 -17.20
CA THR A 19 -2.92 3.03 -17.21
C THR A 19 -2.90 4.19 -16.23
N ALA A 20 -2.40 3.96 -15.00
CA ALA A 20 -2.28 5.01 -14.01
C ALA A 20 -1.35 6.13 -14.45
N ARG A 21 -0.22 5.79 -15.06
CA ARG A 21 0.72 6.78 -15.59
C ARG A 21 0.10 7.60 -16.72
N ALA A 22 -0.65 6.96 -17.60
CA ALA A 22 -1.34 7.66 -18.69
C ALA A 22 -2.40 8.64 -18.14
N LEU A 23 -3.16 8.22 -17.14
CA LEU A 23 -4.14 9.09 -16.49
C LEU A 23 -3.47 10.26 -15.78
N ALA A 24 -2.37 10.01 -15.08
CA ALA A 24 -1.63 11.07 -14.41
C ALA A 24 -1.13 12.12 -15.41
N LYS A 25 -0.62 11.67 -16.54
CA LYS A 25 -0.17 12.57 -17.60
C LYS A 25 -1.33 13.38 -18.19
N ARG A 26 -2.46 12.72 -18.42
CA ARG A 26 -3.66 13.35 -18.99
C ARG A 26 -4.20 14.47 -18.11
N PHE A 27 -4.16 14.28 -16.79
CA PHE A 27 -4.68 15.24 -15.82
C PHE A 27 -3.59 16.08 -15.17
N ASP A 28 -2.38 16.07 -15.74
CA ASP A 28 -1.22 16.82 -15.25
C ASP A 28 -0.93 16.57 -13.77
N SER A 29 -1.10 15.33 -13.34
CA SER A 29 -0.79 14.91 -11.98
C SER A 29 0.69 14.57 -11.87
N LYS A 30 1.29 14.89 -10.74
CA LYS A 30 2.68 14.55 -10.41
C LYS A 30 2.79 13.24 -9.65
N ALA A 31 1.69 12.51 -9.48
CA ALA A 31 1.70 11.22 -8.83
C ALA A 31 2.61 10.23 -9.57
N ARG A 32 3.39 9.47 -8.82
CA ARG A 32 4.32 8.49 -9.36
C ARG A 32 3.82 7.08 -9.09
N PHE A 33 3.90 6.24 -10.10
CA PHE A 33 3.44 4.84 -10.01
C PHE A 33 4.57 3.91 -10.44
N VAL A 34 4.74 2.83 -9.69
CA VAL A 34 5.71 1.80 -10.00
C VAL A 34 5.05 0.43 -9.98
N ALA A 35 5.55 -0.48 -10.81
CA ALA A 35 5.15 -1.89 -10.79
C ALA A 35 6.02 -2.63 -9.78
N GLY A 36 5.40 -3.39 -8.91
CA GLY A 36 6.12 -4.17 -7.92
C GLY A 36 5.25 -4.60 -6.76
N SER A 37 5.87 -5.30 -5.82
CA SER A 37 5.21 -5.73 -4.61
C SER A 37 5.12 -4.59 -3.60
N PHE A 38 4.02 -4.53 -2.88
CA PHE A 38 3.81 -3.62 -1.75
C PHE A 38 4.63 -4.02 -0.52
N LEU A 39 5.23 -5.19 -0.52
CA LEU A 39 6.04 -5.66 0.61
C LEU A 39 7.45 -5.09 0.56
N PRO A 40 7.97 -4.54 1.66
CA PRO A 40 9.38 -4.18 1.76
C PRO A 40 10.28 -5.41 1.61
N GLU A 41 11.51 -5.23 1.15
CA GLU A 41 12.46 -6.33 1.09
C GLU A 41 12.74 -6.88 2.50
N GLY A 42 12.83 -8.19 2.58
CA GLY A 42 13.07 -8.87 3.84
C GLY A 42 11.85 -9.09 4.72
N TYR A 43 10.71 -8.55 4.32
CA TYR A 43 9.48 -8.77 5.06
C TYR A 43 8.91 -10.17 4.78
N GLU A 44 8.62 -10.91 5.85
CA GLU A 44 7.98 -12.21 5.75
C GLU A 44 6.68 -12.20 6.55
N TRP A 45 5.59 -12.55 5.89
CA TRP A 45 4.29 -12.70 6.52
C TRP A 45 3.97 -14.18 6.72
N LYS A 46 3.63 -14.53 7.93
CA LYS A 46 3.17 -15.87 8.26
C LYS A 46 1.72 -15.80 8.72
N PRO A 47 0.77 -16.18 7.86
CA PRO A 47 -0.63 -16.19 8.26
C PRO A 47 -0.85 -17.19 9.39
N ARG A 48 -1.61 -16.76 10.41
CA ARG A 48 -1.85 -17.59 11.60
C ARG A 48 -2.72 -18.82 11.35
N ASP A 49 -3.57 -18.76 10.33
CA ASP A 49 -4.61 -19.76 10.12
C ASP A 49 -4.39 -20.63 8.89
N GLY A 50 -3.16 -20.79 8.46
CA GLY A 50 -2.83 -21.68 7.34
C GLY A 50 -3.47 -21.28 6.02
N ASP A 51 -4.02 -20.07 5.93
CA ASP A 51 -4.49 -19.54 4.66
C ASP A 51 -3.27 -19.15 3.85
N GLY A 52 -2.81 -20.08 3.01
CA GLY A 52 -1.66 -19.89 2.15
C GLY A 52 -1.86 -18.88 1.05
N ARG A 53 -2.95 -18.15 1.08
CA ARG A 53 -3.20 -17.08 0.12
C ARG A 53 -2.52 -15.83 0.58
N LEU A 54 -1.28 -15.67 0.16
CA LEU A 54 -0.59 -14.39 0.29
C LEU A 54 -1.18 -13.35 -0.66
N GLY A 55 -2.26 -13.69 -1.38
CA GLY A 55 -2.77 -12.85 -2.41
C GLY A 55 -1.68 -12.52 -3.43
N THR A 56 -1.87 -11.46 -4.17
CA THR A 56 -0.88 -10.99 -5.13
C THR A 56 0.18 -10.09 -4.49
N ILE A 57 -0.04 -9.66 -3.26
CA ILE A 57 0.79 -8.64 -2.60
C ILE A 57 2.22 -9.11 -2.34
N GLY A 58 2.39 -10.41 -2.06
CA GLY A 58 3.70 -10.99 -1.74
C GLY A 58 4.51 -11.44 -2.94
N GLN A 59 4.01 -11.24 -4.17
CA GLN A 59 4.68 -11.70 -5.38
C GLN A 59 5.51 -10.61 -6.01
N GLY A 60 6.66 -11.01 -6.57
CA GLY A 60 7.49 -10.10 -7.31
C GLY A 60 8.44 -9.27 -6.47
N ARG A 61 9.15 -8.40 -7.14
CA ARG A 61 10.16 -7.53 -6.54
C ARG A 61 9.49 -6.36 -5.80
N SER A 62 10.08 -5.96 -4.70
CA SER A 62 9.58 -4.81 -3.92
C SER A 62 9.55 -3.53 -4.76
N GLY A 63 8.38 -2.88 -4.79
CA GLY A 63 8.21 -1.62 -5.51
C GLY A 63 8.90 -0.43 -4.83
N TYR A 64 9.23 -0.54 -3.54
CA TYR A 64 9.89 0.55 -2.83
C TYR A 64 11.29 0.85 -3.36
N LEU A 65 11.97 -0.16 -3.88
CA LEU A 65 13.30 0.04 -4.48
C LEU A 65 13.23 0.95 -5.70
N GLU A 66 12.28 0.69 -6.59
CA GLU A 66 12.10 1.50 -7.79
C GLU A 66 11.54 2.88 -7.45
N LEU A 67 10.69 2.94 -6.44
CA LEU A 67 10.10 4.18 -5.98
C LEU A 67 11.14 5.12 -5.35
N GLY A 68 12.21 4.56 -4.78
CA GLY A 68 13.22 5.32 -4.05
C GLY A 68 12.72 5.88 -2.73
N ARG A 69 11.68 5.27 -2.16
CA ARG A 69 11.08 5.65 -0.89
C ARG A 69 10.86 4.41 -0.03
N SER A 70 10.84 4.58 1.27
CA SER A 70 10.48 3.53 2.21
C SER A 70 9.12 3.79 2.81
N LEU A 71 8.51 2.76 3.41
CA LEU A 71 7.17 2.88 3.96
C LEU A 71 7.07 3.96 5.05
N ASP A 72 8.14 4.17 5.81
CA ASP A 72 8.18 5.19 6.87
C ASP A 72 8.35 6.63 6.36
N ASP A 73 8.48 6.80 5.04
CA ASP A 73 8.48 8.14 4.43
C ASP A 73 7.06 8.71 4.25
N PHE A 74 6.04 7.90 4.45
CA PHE A 74 4.67 8.29 4.13
C PHE A 74 3.86 8.62 5.38
N ASP A 75 3.08 9.69 5.30
CA ASP A 75 2.16 10.12 6.36
C ASP A 75 0.83 9.41 6.30
N VAL A 76 0.42 9.00 5.11
CA VAL A 76 -0.83 8.30 4.86
C VAL A 76 -0.55 7.16 3.89
N VAL A 77 -0.99 5.97 4.26
CA VAL A 77 -0.92 4.78 3.41
C VAL A 77 -2.33 4.29 3.17
N PHE A 78 -2.70 4.13 1.91
CA PHE A 78 -4.02 3.63 1.53
C PHE A 78 -3.88 2.27 0.87
N GLY A 79 -4.74 1.32 1.25
CA GLY A 79 -4.78 0.02 0.63
C GLY A 79 -6.20 -0.52 0.47
N TYR A 80 -6.34 -1.38 -0.53
CA TYR A 80 -7.56 -2.14 -0.79
C TYR A 80 -7.19 -3.63 -0.71
N PRO A 81 -7.09 -4.17 0.50
CA PRO A 81 -6.60 -5.54 0.66
C PRO A 81 -7.67 -6.59 0.31
N TRP A 82 -7.19 -7.71 -0.21
CA TRP A 82 -8.01 -8.91 -0.30
C TRP A 82 -8.23 -9.48 1.10
N ALA A 83 -9.20 -10.40 1.22
CA ALA A 83 -9.47 -11.08 2.49
C ALA A 83 -8.18 -11.69 3.06
N GLY A 84 -7.88 -11.38 4.32
CA GLY A 84 -6.66 -11.82 5.01
C GLY A 84 -5.46 -10.91 4.85
N GLU A 85 -5.42 -10.05 3.86
CA GLU A 85 -4.31 -9.13 3.65
C GLU A 85 -4.38 -7.89 4.55
N GLU A 86 -5.55 -7.60 5.10
CA GLU A 86 -5.70 -6.46 6.00
C GLU A 86 -4.82 -6.59 7.23
N ALA A 87 -4.76 -7.78 7.84
CA ALA A 87 -3.90 -8.02 8.99
C ALA A 87 -2.42 -7.83 8.63
N MET A 88 -2.03 -8.21 7.40
CA MET A 88 -0.69 -7.98 6.91
C MET A 88 -0.38 -6.49 6.75
N MET A 89 -1.32 -5.71 6.27
CA MET A 89 -1.13 -4.26 6.15
C MET A 89 -0.91 -3.61 7.51
N HIS A 90 -1.64 -4.02 8.54
CA HIS A 90 -1.41 -3.56 9.91
C HIS A 90 -0.03 -3.95 10.41
N ASP A 91 0.39 -5.16 10.14
CA ASP A 91 1.72 -5.64 10.53
C ASP A 91 2.83 -4.88 9.81
N LEU A 92 2.66 -4.61 8.52
CA LEU A 92 3.59 -3.78 7.76
C LEU A 92 3.75 -2.40 8.38
N MET A 93 2.64 -1.75 8.72
CA MET A 93 2.68 -0.42 9.34
C MET A 93 3.36 -0.46 10.70
N ARG A 94 3.12 -1.51 11.49
CA ARG A 94 3.75 -1.67 12.79
C ARG A 94 5.28 -1.85 12.67
N CYS A 95 5.72 -2.63 11.69
CA CYS A 95 7.14 -2.98 11.53
C CYS A 95 7.92 -1.93 10.75
N TYR A 96 7.33 -1.33 9.74
CA TYR A 96 8.05 -0.48 8.77
C TYR A 96 7.43 0.90 8.59
N GLY A 97 6.22 1.13 9.07
CA GLY A 97 5.54 2.39 8.91
C GLY A 97 6.09 3.49 9.81
N ARG A 98 5.80 4.73 9.45
CA ARG A 98 6.14 5.88 10.27
C ARG A 98 5.21 5.93 11.47
N ARG A 99 5.76 6.20 12.64
CA ARG A 99 4.96 6.39 13.85
C ARG A 99 4.05 7.61 13.67
N GLY A 100 2.77 7.44 13.97
CA GLY A 100 1.78 8.49 13.80
C GLY A 100 1.18 8.56 12.40
N ALA A 101 1.68 7.80 11.44
CA ALA A 101 1.09 7.73 10.11
C ALA A 101 -0.28 7.07 10.16
N ARG A 102 -1.14 7.45 9.23
CA ARG A 102 -2.47 6.85 9.11
C ARG A 102 -2.46 5.75 8.06
N LEU A 103 -3.07 4.63 8.41
CA LEU A 103 -3.38 3.57 7.47
C LEU A 103 -4.87 3.65 7.15
N MET A 104 -5.20 3.85 5.88
CA MET A 104 -6.57 3.85 5.39
C MET A 104 -6.81 2.55 4.64
N VAL A 105 -7.78 1.78 5.10
CA VAL A 105 -8.12 0.48 4.51
C VAL A 105 -9.54 0.52 3.99
N HIS A 106 -9.72 0.18 2.73
CA HIS A 106 -11.04 0.04 2.14
C HIS A 106 -11.46 -1.42 2.18
N GLY A 107 -12.43 -1.74 3.02
CA GLY A 107 -13.03 -3.07 3.09
C GLY A 107 -14.24 -3.19 2.17
N THR A 108 -14.56 -4.42 1.74
CA THR A 108 -15.69 -4.66 0.85
C THR A 108 -17.04 -4.32 1.48
N ASP A 109 -17.18 -4.51 2.78
CA ASP A 109 -18.45 -4.37 3.49
C ASP A 109 -18.53 -3.16 4.43
N ARG A 110 -17.40 -2.55 4.74
CA ARG A 110 -17.31 -1.53 5.80
C ARG A 110 -16.86 -0.15 5.32
N GLY A 111 -16.64 0.00 4.01
CA GLY A 111 -16.11 1.24 3.46
C GLY A 111 -14.68 1.49 3.92
N VAL A 112 -14.31 2.75 4.08
CA VAL A 112 -12.95 3.13 4.45
C VAL A 112 -12.84 3.26 5.98
N GLU A 113 -11.88 2.57 6.55
CA GLU A 113 -11.53 2.68 7.97
C GLU A 113 -10.13 3.26 8.10
N VAL A 114 -9.90 4.08 9.10
CA VAL A 114 -8.63 4.77 9.33
C VAL A 114 -8.04 4.31 10.66
N TYR A 115 -6.76 3.98 10.65
CA TYR A 115 -6.02 3.53 11.82
C TYR A 115 -4.78 4.38 12.03
N ARG A 116 -4.41 4.59 13.27
CA ARG A 116 -3.16 5.25 13.66
C ARG A 116 -2.50 4.44 14.75
N ASP A 117 -1.25 4.02 14.53
CA ASP A 117 -0.47 3.21 15.46
C ASP A 117 -1.23 1.97 15.94
N GLY A 118 -1.96 1.31 15.01
CA GLY A 118 -2.73 0.11 15.27
C GLY A 118 -4.11 0.32 15.88
N LYS A 119 -4.51 1.56 16.12
CA LYS A 119 -5.81 1.89 16.71
C LYS A 119 -6.72 2.53 15.69
N LYS A 120 -7.95 2.05 15.61
CA LYS A 120 -8.96 2.62 14.73
C LYS A 120 -9.32 4.03 15.19
N GLU A 121 -9.30 4.98 14.24
CA GLU A 121 -9.76 6.34 14.45
C GLU A 121 -11.24 6.46 14.07
N GLY A 122 -11.93 7.23 14.81
CA GLY A 122 -13.29 7.57 14.49
C GLY A 122 -14.33 6.89 15.18
#